data_11876b0705a3a47344472316f20c7bc2
#
_entry.id   11876b0705a3a47344472316f20c7bc2
#
_cell.length_a   1.000
_cell.length_b   1.000
_cell.length_c   1.000
_cell.angle_alpha   90.00
_cell.angle_beta   90.00
_cell.angle_gamma   90.00
#
_symmetry.space_group_name_H-M   'P 1'
#
loop_
_entity.id
_entity.type
_entity.pdbx_description
1 polymer ?
#
loop_
_entity_poly.entity_id
_entity_poly.type
_entity_poly.pdbx_seq_one_letter_code
_entity_poly.pdbx_strand_id
1 'polypeptide(L)'
;MPTASEDKGGYLLYHSIGQYPGKAEETARALSEFAHLWAAPDDSQWPRALPLKQQFIDLWSTLIGAPRGTVTTCESVTAGLHLLFGALPEEQLRGKRVLIGADCFPSLHFLLAGLQQRYGFLLDTVPLRPGAYWVEDDDVVERWTDGVGLALLTF
;
A
#
# COMPACT_ATOMS: atom_id res chain seq x y z
N MET A 1 -35.67 -4.16 6.62
CA MET A 1 -34.63 -3.13 6.48
C MET A 1 -34.31 -2.68 7.87
N PRO A 2 -33.10 -2.90 8.44
CA PRO A 2 -32.76 -2.28 9.71
C PRO A 2 -32.59 -0.78 9.47
N THR A 3 -33.40 -0.01 10.17
CA THR A 3 -33.26 1.44 10.29
C THR A 3 -31.88 1.73 10.86
N ALA A 4 -31.15 2.66 10.22
CA ALA A 4 -29.90 3.15 10.73
C ALA A 4 -30.10 3.58 12.20
N SER A 5 -29.52 2.85 13.14
CA SER A 5 -29.45 3.26 14.53
C SER A 5 -28.65 4.56 14.56
N GLU A 6 -29.13 5.54 15.30
CA GLU A 6 -28.39 6.73 15.67
C GLU A 6 -27.17 6.31 16.49
N ASP A 7 -26.12 5.88 15.81
CA ASP A 7 -24.85 5.58 16.43
C ASP A 7 -24.17 6.92 16.73
N LYS A 8 -24.23 7.33 18.00
CA LYS A 8 -23.57 8.54 18.53
C LYS A 8 -22.06 8.37 18.67
N GLY A 9 -21.50 7.23 18.22
CA GLY A 9 -20.08 6.94 18.16
C GLY A 9 -19.47 7.48 16.85
N GLY A 10 -18.38 8.23 16.91
CA GLY A 10 -17.63 8.62 15.72
C GLY A 10 -17.03 7.39 15.04
N TYR A 11 -17.13 7.31 13.70
CA TYR A 11 -16.43 6.30 12.93
C TYR A 11 -14.93 6.64 12.85
N LEU A 12 -14.04 5.79 13.37
CA LEU A 12 -12.60 6.05 13.48
C LEU A 12 -11.74 5.24 12.53
N LEU A 13 -12.35 4.40 11.67
CA LEU A 13 -11.62 3.50 10.76
C LEU A 13 -11.44 4.05 9.33
N TYR A 14 -11.55 5.36 9.13
CA TYR A 14 -11.39 5.98 7.81
C TYR A 14 -10.03 5.70 7.17
N HIS A 15 -8.99 5.50 7.96
CA HIS A 15 -7.67 5.09 7.49
C HIS A 15 -7.65 3.73 6.81
N SER A 16 -8.60 2.85 7.15
CA SER A 16 -8.71 1.50 6.59
C SER A 16 -9.88 1.37 5.62
N ILE A 17 -11.07 1.80 6.06
CA ILE A 17 -12.31 1.68 5.28
C ILE A 17 -13.01 3.03 5.29
N GLY A 18 -12.83 3.82 4.24
CA GLY A 18 -13.55 5.07 4.05
C GLY A 18 -15.07 4.85 3.99
N GLN A 19 -15.84 5.70 4.66
CA GLN A 19 -17.31 5.70 4.64
C GLN A 19 -17.82 7.04 4.11
N TYR A 20 -18.85 6.99 3.28
CA TYR A 20 -19.57 8.16 2.79
C TYR A 20 -21.03 7.80 2.49
N PRO A 21 -21.96 8.77 2.53
CA PRO A 21 -23.37 8.52 2.19
C PRO A 21 -23.51 7.97 0.77
N GLY A 22 -24.31 6.92 0.60
CA GLY A 22 -24.52 6.28 -0.72
C GLY A 22 -23.47 5.25 -1.14
N LYS A 23 -22.44 4.98 -0.31
CA LYS A 23 -21.36 4.03 -0.67
C LYS A 23 -21.90 2.65 -1.06
N ALA A 24 -22.86 2.10 -0.32
CA ALA A 24 -23.38 0.77 -0.57
C ALA A 24 -24.11 0.69 -1.92
N GLU A 25 -24.94 1.69 -2.21
CA GLU A 25 -25.70 1.80 -3.45
C GLU A 25 -24.79 2.00 -4.67
N GLU A 26 -23.79 2.89 -4.55
CA GLU A 26 -22.82 3.11 -5.62
C GLU A 26 -21.96 1.87 -5.86
N THR A 27 -21.52 1.18 -4.81
CA THR A 27 -20.75 -0.06 -4.94
C THR A 27 -21.59 -1.15 -5.62
N ALA A 28 -22.85 -1.34 -5.21
CA ALA A 28 -23.73 -2.33 -5.82
C ALA A 28 -23.98 -2.05 -7.31
N ARG A 29 -24.19 -0.77 -7.68
CA ARG A 29 -24.33 -0.35 -9.07
C ARG A 29 -23.07 -0.64 -9.88
N ALA A 30 -21.89 -0.23 -9.39
CA ALA A 30 -20.63 -0.44 -10.08
C ALA A 30 -20.30 -1.92 -10.28
N LEU A 31 -20.57 -2.77 -9.28
CA LEU A 31 -20.40 -4.22 -9.38
C LEU A 31 -21.35 -4.85 -10.40
N SER A 32 -22.61 -4.39 -10.46
CA SER A 32 -23.57 -4.86 -11.46
C SER A 32 -23.14 -4.49 -12.87
N GLU A 33 -22.74 -3.25 -13.09
CA GLU A 33 -22.23 -2.77 -14.39
C GLU A 33 -20.99 -3.56 -14.82
N PHE A 34 -20.05 -3.79 -13.89
CA PHE A 34 -18.86 -4.58 -14.15
C PHE A 34 -19.19 -6.03 -14.51
N ALA A 35 -20.13 -6.67 -13.78
CA ALA A 35 -20.52 -8.05 -14.04
C ALA A 35 -21.12 -8.21 -15.45
N HIS A 36 -21.99 -7.28 -15.87
CA HIS A 36 -22.56 -7.30 -17.22
C HIS A 36 -21.49 -7.09 -18.30
N LEU A 37 -20.59 -6.14 -18.09
CA LEU A 37 -19.50 -5.86 -19.02
C LEU A 37 -18.57 -7.07 -19.17
N TRP A 38 -18.24 -7.73 -18.06
CA TRP A 38 -17.32 -8.86 -18.05
C TRP A 38 -17.93 -10.16 -18.55
N ALA A 39 -19.25 -10.29 -18.49
CA ALA A 39 -19.98 -11.44 -19.02
C ALA A 39 -20.28 -11.34 -20.51
N ALA A 40 -20.02 -10.22 -21.16
CA ALA A 40 -20.20 -10.07 -22.60
C ALA A 40 -19.30 -11.04 -23.36
N PRO A 41 -19.81 -11.73 -24.42
CA PRO A 41 -19.02 -12.72 -25.16
C PRO A 41 -18.12 -12.07 -26.23
N ASP A 42 -17.57 -10.92 -25.95
CA ASP A 42 -16.70 -10.12 -26.80
C ASP A 42 -15.57 -9.46 -25.99
N ASP A 43 -14.81 -8.58 -26.61
CA ASP A 43 -13.70 -7.86 -25.97
C ASP A 43 -14.05 -6.42 -25.56
N SER A 44 -15.35 -6.07 -25.52
CA SER A 44 -15.84 -4.72 -25.19
C SER A 44 -15.46 -4.23 -23.79
N GLN A 45 -15.12 -5.16 -22.87
CA GLN A 45 -14.63 -4.84 -21.52
C GLN A 45 -13.35 -4.00 -21.53
N TRP A 46 -12.44 -4.25 -22.45
CA TRP A 46 -11.14 -3.57 -22.47
C TRP A 46 -11.23 -2.09 -22.82
N PRO A 47 -11.91 -1.68 -23.94
CA PRO A 47 -12.10 -0.27 -24.26
C PRO A 47 -12.83 0.53 -23.17
N ARG A 48 -13.58 -0.12 -22.27
CA ARG A 48 -14.26 0.55 -21.15
C ARG A 48 -13.43 0.53 -19.87
N ALA A 49 -12.83 -0.59 -19.52
CA ALA A 49 -12.08 -0.75 -18.27
C ALA A 49 -10.76 0.03 -18.24
N LEU A 50 -10.01 0.03 -19.34
CA LEU A 50 -8.71 0.69 -19.40
C LEU A 50 -8.79 2.22 -19.20
N PRO A 51 -9.71 2.95 -19.85
CA PRO A 51 -9.88 4.39 -19.56
C PRO A 51 -10.31 4.66 -18.12
N LEU A 52 -11.17 3.85 -17.51
CA LEU A 52 -11.56 4.01 -16.12
C LEU A 52 -10.37 3.81 -15.17
N LYS A 53 -9.54 2.80 -15.42
CA LYS A 53 -8.30 2.61 -14.67
C LYS A 53 -7.37 3.82 -14.82
N GLN A 54 -7.21 4.35 -16.03
CA GLN A 54 -6.38 5.53 -16.26
C GLN A 54 -6.93 6.76 -15.54
N GLN A 55 -8.24 6.99 -15.58
CA GLN A 55 -8.89 8.07 -14.85
C GLN A 55 -8.64 7.95 -13.34
N PHE A 56 -8.75 6.75 -12.78
CA PHE A 56 -8.44 6.48 -11.37
C PHE A 56 -6.99 6.87 -11.03
N ILE A 57 -6.02 6.46 -11.86
CA ILE A 57 -4.60 6.80 -11.70
C ILE A 57 -4.39 8.32 -11.78
N ASP A 58 -5.00 9.00 -12.74
CA ASP A 58 -4.87 10.45 -12.94
C ASP A 58 -5.44 11.24 -11.73
N LEU A 59 -6.56 10.79 -11.16
CA LEU A 59 -7.16 11.38 -9.95
C LEU A 59 -6.22 11.21 -8.75
N TRP A 60 -5.65 10.03 -8.55
CA TRP A 60 -4.66 9.81 -7.51
C TRP A 60 -3.39 10.63 -7.71
N SER A 61 -2.88 10.69 -8.94
CA SER A 61 -1.71 11.53 -9.27
C SER A 61 -1.95 12.99 -8.88
N THR A 62 -3.15 13.51 -9.18
CA THR A 62 -3.55 14.88 -8.80
C THR A 62 -3.63 15.03 -7.28
N LEU A 63 -4.26 14.08 -6.59
CA LEU A 63 -4.46 14.13 -5.15
C LEU A 63 -3.15 14.16 -4.35
N ILE A 64 -2.17 13.35 -4.77
CA ILE A 64 -0.87 13.24 -4.08
C ILE A 64 0.21 14.16 -4.67
N GLY A 65 -0.12 14.99 -5.67
CA GLY A 65 0.83 15.89 -6.32
C GLY A 65 1.93 15.18 -7.12
N ALA A 66 1.68 13.94 -7.56
CA ALA A 66 2.67 13.16 -8.31
C ALA A 66 2.72 13.59 -9.80
N PRO A 67 3.89 13.59 -10.44
CA PRO A 67 4.00 13.84 -11.86
C PRO A 67 3.21 12.82 -12.69
N ARG A 68 2.67 13.25 -13.82
CA ARG A 68 1.91 12.38 -14.70
C ARG A 68 2.77 11.18 -15.16
N GLY A 69 2.20 9.98 -15.11
CA GLY A 69 2.87 8.75 -15.54
C GLY A 69 3.79 8.11 -14.49
N THR A 70 3.85 8.67 -13.26
CA THR A 70 4.66 8.10 -12.16
C THR A 70 3.84 7.29 -11.16
N VAL A 71 2.52 7.25 -11.31
CA VAL A 71 1.61 6.48 -10.46
C VAL A 71 1.10 5.25 -11.21
N THR A 72 1.07 4.14 -10.54
CA THR A 72 0.45 2.90 -11.04
C THR A 72 -0.35 2.21 -9.93
N THR A 73 -1.11 1.20 -10.30
CA THR A 73 -1.88 0.39 -9.35
C THR A 73 -1.22 -0.96 -9.14
N CYS A 74 -1.34 -1.49 -7.94
CA CYS A 74 -0.96 -2.86 -7.59
C CYS A 74 -2.08 -3.51 -6.77
N GLU A 75 -2.02 -4.83 -6.62
CA GLU A 75 -3.06 -5.59 -5.92
C GLU A 75 -3.08 -5.33 -4.41
N SER A 76 -1.91 -5.06 -3.83
CA SER A 76 -1.75 -4.77 -2.41
C SER A 76 -0.42 -4.05 -2.15
N VAL A 77 -0.28 -3.45 -0.95
CA VAL A 77 1.00 -2.86 -0.51
C VAL A 77 2.13 -3.90 -0.54
N THR A 78 1.86 -5.13 -0.10
CA THR A 78 2.84 -6.22 -0.12
C THR A 78 3.30 -6.56 -1.53
N ALA A 79 2.36 -6.68 -2.48
CA ALA A 79 2.69 -6.93 -3.89
C ALA A 79 3.47 -5.76 -4.51
N GLY A 80 3.03 -4.51 -4.23
CA GLY A 80 3.73 -3.31 -4.68
C GLY A 80 5.16 -3.25 -4.17
N LEU A 81 5.37 -3.52 -2.89
CA LEU A 81 6.71 -3.54 -2.28
C LEU A 81 7.58 -4.65 -2.88
N HIS A 82 7.03 -5.85 -3.13
CA HIS A 82 7.76 -6.92 -3.81
C HIS A 82 8.25 -6.49 -5.19
N LEU A 83 7.39 -5.84 -5.98
CA LEU A 83 7.75 -5.34 -7.31
C LEU A 83 8.84 -4.26 -7.22
N LEU A 84 8.74 -3.33 -6.25
CA LEU A 84 9.76 -2.31 -6.03
C LEU A 84 11.11 -2.92 -5.68
N PHE A 85 11.16 -3.89 -4.76
CA PHE A 85 12.41 -4.61 -4.46
C PHE A 85 13.00 -5.31 -5.68
N GLY A 86 12.15 -5.91 -6.52
CA GLY A 86 12.58 -6.56 -7.76
C GLY A 86 13.11 -5.60 -8.83
N ALA A 87 12.76 -4.32 -8.74
CA ALA A 87 13.22 -3.27 -9.65
C ALA A 87 14.50 -2.56 -9.20
N LEU A 88 14.90 -2.73 -7.92
CA LEU A 88 16.12 -2.12 -7.41
C LEU A 88 17.37 -2.83 -7.95
N PRO A 89 18.45 -2.09 -8.25
CA PRO A 89 19.74 -2.66 -8.56
C PRO A 89 20.26 -3.54 -7.42
N GLU A 90 20.87 -4.67 -7.76
CA GLU A 90 21.35 -5.63 -6.76
C GLU A 90 22.35 -5.01 -5.78
N GLU A 91 23.20 -4.10 -6.23
CA GLU A 91 24.20 -3.39 -5.43
C GLU A 91 23.60 -2.47 -4.36
N GLN A 92 22.33 -2.08 -4.50
CA GLN A 92 21.60 -1.31 -3.48
C GLN A 92 21.10 -2.19 -2.33
N LEU A 93 21.02 -3.49 -2.55
CA LEU A 93 20.48 -4.44 -1.57
C LEU A 93 21.56 -5.39 -1.04
N ARG A 94 22.35 -6.02 -1.90
CA ARG A 94 23.32 -7.05 -1.50
C ARG A 94 24.36 -6.53 -0.51
N GLY A 95 24.44 -7.18 0.65
CA GLY A 95 25.34 -6.80 1.74
C GLY A 95 24.98 -5.49 2.45
N LYS A 96 23.86 -4.86 2.08
CA LYS A 96 23.37 -3.65 2.74
C LYS A 96 22.36 -4.00 3.83
N ARG A 97 22.09 -3.04 4.71
CA ARG A 97 20.98 -3.14 5.67
C ARG A 97 19.71 -2.52 5.09
N VAL A 98 18.60 -3.16 5.35
CA VAL A 98 17.25 -2.64 5.07
C VAL A 98 16.60 -2.39 6.42
N LEU A 99 16.35 -1.12 6.74
CA LEU A 99 15.70 -0.73 8.00
C LEU A 99 14.18 -0.84 7.88
N ILE A 100 13.55 -1.32 8.95
CA ILE A 100 12.10 -1.34 9.09
C ILE A 100 11.72 -1.10 10.55
N GLY A 101 10.66 -0.34 10.82
CA GLY A 101 10.14 -0.18 12.17
C GLY A 101 9.46 -1.44 12.69
N ALA A 102 9.59 -1.72 13.99
CA ALA A 102 8.90 -2.85 14.64
C ALA A 102 7.38 -2.70 14.64
N ASP A 103 6.88 -1.49 14.47
CA ASP A 103 5.45 -1.13 14.33
C ASP A 103 4.92 -1.24 12.89
N CYS A 104 5.79 -1.58 11.94
CA CYS A 104 5.39 -1.76 10.56
C CYS A 104 4.39 -2.91 10.41
N PHE A 105 3.52 -2.82 9.41
CA PHE A 105 2.47 -3.81 9.18
C PHE A 105 3.06 -5.23 9.02
N PRO A 106 2.52 -6.25 9.73
CA PRO A 106 3.14 -7.59 9.81
C PRO A 106 3.46 -8.25 8.47
N SER A 107 2.61 -8.06 7.45
CA SER A 107 2.86 -8.65 6.12
C SER A 107 4.14 -8.14 5.46
N LEU A 108 4.59 -6.93 5.80
CA LEU A 108 5.83 -6.35 5.28
C LEU A 108 7.05 -6.98 5.95
N HIS A 109 6.98 -7.27 7.25
CA HIS A 109 8.02 -8.04 7.95
C HIS A 109 8.19 -9.43 7.34
N PHE A 110 7.09 -10.17 7.10
CA PHE A 110 7.15 -11.49 6.45
C PHE A 110 7.73 -11.42 5.04
N LEU A 111 7.31 -10.43 4.26
CA LEU A 111 7.85 -10.22 2.92
C LEU A 111 9.37 -9.99 2.96
N LEU A 112 9.82 -9.03 3.78
CA LEU A 112 11.23 -8.66 3.85
C LEU A 112 12.09 -9.80 4.40
N ALA A 113 11.60 -10.56 5.39
CA ALA A 113 12.29 -11.75 5.89
C ALA A 113 12.51 -12.80 4.79
N GLY A 114 11.53 -12.96 3.88
CA GLY A 114 11.67 -13.82 2.70
C GLY A 114 12.64 -13.26 1.66
N LEU A 115 12.57 -11.96 1.39
CA LEU A 115 13.37 -11.31 0.35
C LEU A 115 14.85 -11.18 0.75
N GLN A 116 15.19 -11.08 2.04
CA GLN A 116 16.58 -10.97 2.48
C GLN A 116 17.45 -12.13 2.01
N GLN A 117 16.91 -13.35 1.99
CA GLN A 117 17.64 -14.51 1.48
C GLN A 117 17.90 -14.42 -0.02
N ARG A 118 16.93 -13.91 -0.76
CA ARG A 118 17.00 -13.79 -2.23
C ARG A 118 17.94 -12.68 -2.67
N TYR A 119 17.85 -11.51 -2.03
CA TYR A 119 18.59 -10.31 -2.44
C TYR A 119 19.86 -10.06 -1.64
N GLY A 120 20.11 -10.83 -0.57
CA GLY A 120 21.35 -10.81 0.20
C GLY A 120 21.53 -9.54 1.05
N PHE A 121 20.43 -8.86 1.44
CA PHE A 121 20.48 -7.78 2.42
C PHE A 121 20.33 -8.31 3.85
N LEU A 122 20.62 -7.47 4.83
CA LEU A 122 20.37 -7.72 6.25
C LEU A 122 19.14 -6.92 6.68
N LEU A 123 18.10 -7.60 7.14
CA LEU A 123 16.92 -6.94 7.70
C LEU A 123 17.26 -6.45 9.11
N ASP A 124 17.18 -5.14 9.33
CA ASP A 124 17.43 -4.47 10.59
C ASP A 124 16.13 -3.83 11.08
N THR A 125 15.55 -4.40 12.14
CA THR A 125 14.30 -3.91 12.72
C THR A 125 14.59 -2.92 13.83
N VAL A 126 14.14 -1.68 13.67
CA VAL A 126 14.20 -0.65 14.71
C VAL A 126 13.18 -0.98 15.79
N PRO A 127 13.58 -1.24 17.05
CA PRO A 127 12.67 -1.67 18.09
C PRO A 127 11.82 -0.51 18.62
N LEU A 128 10.68 -0.84 19.24
CA LEU A 128 9.91 0.10 20.04
C LEU A 128 10.65 0.41 21.34
N ARG A 129 10.59 1.66 21.78
CA ARG A 129 11.00 2.04 23.14
C ARG A 129 10.05 1.40 24.18
N PRO A 130 10.50 1.14 25.40
CA PRO A 130 9.62 0.62 26.45
C PRO A 130 8.38 1.52 26.64
N GLY A 131 7.20 0.94 26.47
CA GLY A 131 5.92 1.64 26.60
C GLY A 131 5.48 2.45 25.38
N ALA A 132 6.26 2.49 24.30
CA ALA A 132 5.88 3.12 23.04
C ALA A 132 5.01 2.19 22.19
N TYR A 133 4.16 2.81 21.35
CA TYR A 133 3.28 2.12 20.39
C TYR A 133 3.78 2.25 18.94
N TRP A 134 4.75 3.14 18.69
CA TRP A 134 5.39 3.39 17.40
C TRP A 134 6.88 3.60 17.59
N VAL A 135 7.62 3.47 16.51
CA VAL A 135 9.06 3.76 16.45
C VAL A 135 9.23 5.27 16.35
N GLU A 136 10.12 5.85 17.16
CA GLU A 136 10.42 7.26 17.12
C GLU A 136 11.40 7.58 15.98
N ASP A 137 11.26 8.76 15.38
CA ASP A 137 12.11 9.20 14.27
C ASP A 137 13.60 9.17 14.62
N ASP A 138 13.95 9.56 15.86
CA ASP A 138 15.33 9.56 16.35
C ASP A 138 15.95 8.15 16.35
N ASP A 139 15.15 7.10 16.68
CA ASP A 139 15.63 5.73 16.68
C ASP A 139 15.96 5.24 15.26
N VAL A 140 15.22 5.72 14.26
CA VAL A 140 15.50 5.45 12.84
C VAL A 140 16.76 6.20 12.40
N VAL A 141 16.87 7.48 12.74
CA VAL A 141 18.01 8.34 12.38
C VAL A 141 19.31 7.81 12.98
N GLU A 142 19.31 7.38 14.24
CA GLU A 142 20.47 6.78 14.90
C GLU A 142 20.97 5.52 14.19
N ARG A 143 20.06 4.73 13.61
CA ARG A 143 20.40 3.52 12.85
C ARG A 143 20.76 3.79 11.40
N TRP A 144 20.50 4.99 10.92
CA TRP A 144 20.82 5.40 9.55
C TRP A 144 22.31 5.72 9.43
N THR A 145 23.11 4.70 9.23
CA THR A 145 24.57 4.79 9.09
C THR A 145 25.02 4.32 7.72
N ASP A 146 26.31 4.46 7.41
CA ASP A 146 26.91 3.87 6.22
C ASP A 146 26.60 2.38 6.12
N GLY A 147 26.16 1.92 4.97
CA GLY A 147 25.74 0.52 4.77
C GLY A 147 24.23 0.28 4.83
N VAL A 148 23.43 1.29 5.18
CA VAL A 148 21.98 1.25 4.94
C VAL A 148 21.71 1.51 3.46
N GLY A 149 21.08 0.56 2.78
CA GLY A 149 20.70 0.69 1.37
C GLY A 149 19.25 1.17 1.19
N LEU A 150 18.39 0.89 2.16
CA LEU A 150 16.97 1.22 2.10
C LEU A 150 16.38 1.31 3.50
N ALA A 151 15.39 2.18 3.68
CA ALA A 151 14.52 2.17 4.86
C ALA A 151 13.05 2.15 4.42
N LEU A 152 12.25 1.37 5.10
CA LEU A 152 10.80 1.31 4.97
C LEU A 152 10.18 1.92 6.23
N LEU A 153 9.56 3.07 6.07
CA LEU A 153 8.88 3.79 7.14
C LEU A 153 7.37 3.77 6.90
N THR A 154 6.60 3.63 7.97
CA THR A 154 5.14 3.73 7.97
C THR A 154 4.73 4.94 8.78
N PHE A 155 3.81 5.73 8.25
CA PHE A 155 3.26 6.94 8.89
C PHE A 155 1.79 6.75 9.20
#